data_1bf96b6cc3cf633d98c37fe3bb1c5bdd
#
_entry.id   1bf96b6cc3cf633d98c37fe3bb1c5bdd
#
_cell.length_a   1.000
_cell.length_b   1.000
_cell.length_c   1.000
_cell.angle_alpha   90.00
_cell.angle_beta   90.00
_cell.angle_gamma   90.00
#
_symmetry.space_group_name_H-M   'P 1'
#
loop_
_entity.id
_entity.type
_entity.pdbx_description
1 polymer ?
#
loop_
_entity_poly.entity_id
_entity_poly.type
_entity_poly.pdbx_seq_one_letter_code
_entity_poly.pdbx_strand_id
1 'polypeptide(L)'
;MLLKKYIIKINFRVNSEVYFKYLMKGNINMRIKAYAKVNISLDIVGKRGDGYHLLEMIMQSIDLYDELNIEKQSKDITIKCDKPYVPTDERNLAYKAANLFIERYKINSGVNINIKKNIPVCAGLAGGSTDAAAVLKVMNKLFSINASDEELMELGLKLGADVPYCIKGGTALCKGIGEEVTPLRNFKDKILVLVKPPFGVSTKSVYQSFDLSKVKSHPNNEILIKAIDDNDLIKVSNNMKNLLENVTLRKHKVLINIKEDMKSLGATGVMMSGSGPTVFAFFDDMLKAQKCFEKMKKKYNDVFITRTI
;
A
#
# COMPACT_ATOMS: atom_id res chain seq x y z
N MET A 1 11.95 -43.45 -16.74
CA MET A 1 10.52 -43.26 -16.75
C MET A 1 10.23 -41.86 -16.17
N LEU A 2 10.10 -40.84 -17.02
CA LEU A 2 9.97 -39.43 -16.67
C LEU A 2 8.50 -39.16 -16.29
N LEU A 3 8.20 -39.01 -14.99
CA LEU A 3 6.93 -38.48 -14.51
C LEU A 3 6.79 -37.03 -14.98
N LYS A 4 5.98 -36.79 -16.02
CA LYS A 4 5.54 -35.47 -16.42
C LYS A 4 4.90 -34.77 -15.23
N LYS A 5 5.52 -33.68 -14.74
CA LYS A 5 4.94 -32.78 -13.75
C LYS A 5 3.68 -32.15 -14.38
N TYR A 6 2.50 -32.60 -13.99
CA TYR A 6 1.25 -31.92 -14.32
C TYR A 6 1.16 -30.67 -13.46
N ILE A 7 1.43 -29.50 -14.08
CA ILE A 7 1.12 -28.21 -13.50
C ILE A 7 -0.30 -27.85 -13.97
N ILE A 8 -1.28 -28.02 -13.09
CA ILE A 8 -2.63 -27.52 -13.36
C ILE A 8 -2.62 -26.05 -12.94
N LYS A 9 -2.62 -25.17 -13.94
CA LYS A 9 -2.75 -23.73 -13.74
C LYS A 9 -4.22 -23.36 -13.81
N ILE A 10 -4.84 -23.06 -12.68
CA ILE A 10 -6.21 -22.54 -12.61
C ILE A 10 -6.13 -21.06 -12.33
N ASN A 11 -6.53 -20.23 -13.29
CA ASN A 11 -6.69 -18.79 -13.09
C ASN A 11 -8.13 -18.54 -12.67
N PHE A 12 -8.35 -17.89 -11.55
CA PHE A 12 -9.67 -17.41 -11.20
C PHE A 12 -9.60 -15.97 -10.69
N ARG A 13 -10.58 -15.18 -11.10
CA ARG A 13 -10.76 -13.81 -10.63
C ARG A 13 -11.81 -13.79 -9.53
N VAL A 14 -11.48 -13.13 -8.44
CA VAL A 14 -12.44 -12.78 -7.39
C VAL A 14 -12.18 -11.32 -7.03
N ASN A 15 -13.18 -10.48 -7.15
CA ASN A 15 -13.09 -9.04 -6.85
C ASN A 15 -11.88 -8.35 -7.50
N SER A 16 -11.71 -8.50 -8.83
CA SER A 16 -10.61 -7.94 -9.65
C SER A 16 -9.19 -8.46 -9.38
N GLU A 17 -8.96 -9.28 -8.39
CA GLU A 17 -7.66 -9.90 -8.12
C GLU A 17 -7.49 -11.22 -8.88
N VAL A 18 -6.30 -11.43 -9.48
CA VAL A 18 -5.95 -12.67 -10.17
C VAL A 18 -5.15 -13.54 -9.23
N TYR A 19 -5.72 -14.69 -8.87
CA TYR A 19 -5.03 -15.73 -8.11
C TYR A 19 -4.55 -16.82 -9.05
N PHE A 20 -3.32 -17.26 -8.84
CA PHE A 20 -2.75 -18.40 -9.54
C PHE A 20 -2.65 -19.57 -8.56
N LYS A 21 -3.47 -20.60 -8.77
CA LYS A 21 -3.41 -21.84 -7.99
C LYS A 21 -2.55 -22.85 -8.75
N TYR A 22 -1.49 -23.32 -8.14
CA TYR A 22 -0.62 -24.35 -8.70
C TYR A 22 -0.64 -25.59 -7.80
N LEU A 23 -0.81 -26.76 -8.37
CA LEU A 23 -0.56 -28.02 -7.69
C LEU A 23 0.88 -28.43 -7.98
N MET A 24 1.77 -28.35 -6.99
CA MET A 24 3.14 -28.87 -7.07
C MET A 24 3.32 -29.93 -6.00
N LYS A 25 3.67 -31.15 -6.39
CA LYS A 25 3.92 -32.28 -5.45
C LYS A 25 2.80 -32.50 -4.41
N GLY A 26 1.53 -32.35 -4.78
CA GLY A 26 0.39 -32.50 -3.88
C GLY A 26 0.08 -31.31 -2.96
N ASN A 27 0.91 -30.26 -2.96
CA ASN A 27 0.66 -29.04 -2.17
C ASN A 27 0.00 -27.95 -3.01
N ILE A 28 -1.02 -27.30 -2.42
CA ILE A 28 -1.65 -26.12 -2.99
C ILE A 28 -0.73 -24.92 -2.74
N ASN A 29 -0.34 -24.26 -3.82
CA ASN A 29 0.46 -23.06 -3.80
C ASN A 29 -0.36 -21.91 -4.41
N MET A 30 -0.42 -20.75 -3.74
CA MET A 30 -1.17 -19.59 -4.20
C MET A 30 -0.26 -18.37 -4.31
N ARG A 31 -0.36 -17.68 -5.46
CA ARG A 31 0.34 -16.41 -5.69
C ARG A 31 -0.62 -15.25 -5.69
N ILE A 32 -0.20 -14.13 -5.11
CA ILE A 32 -0.96 -12.89 -5.05
C ILE A 32 -0.01 -11.69 -5.23
N LYS A 33 -0.54 -10.62 -5.83
CA LYS A 33 0.09 -9.30 -5.85
C LYS A 33 -0.42 -8.48 -4.67
N ALA A 34 0.51 -7.93 -3.89
CA ALA A 34 0.24 -7.03 -2.77
C ALA A 34 0.54 -5.60 -3.23
N TYR A 35 -0.51 -4.85 -3.60
CA TYR A 35 -0.38 -3.53 -4.23
C TYR A 35 -0.08 -2.43 -3.22
N ALA A 36 0.82 -1.53 -3.58
CA ALA A 36 1.11 -0.30 -2.84
C ALA A 36 -0.07 0.68 -2.90
N LYS A 37 -0.05 1.67 -2.01
CA LYS A 37 -0.98 2.80 -2.02
C LYS A 37 -0.26 4.14 -1.98
N VAL A 38 -0.95 5.17 -2.44
CA VAL A 38 -0.64 6.58 -2.16
C VAL A 38 -1.82 7.23 -1.46
N ASN A 39 -1.59 8.37 -0.79
CA ASN A 39 -2.67 9.18 -0.22
C ASN A 39 -2.94 10.35 -1.18
N ILE A 40 -4.13 10.45 -1.77
CA ILE A 40 -4.58 11.63 -2.57
C ILE A 40 -4.87 12.81 -1.64
N SER A 41 -5.38 12.54 -0.44
CA SER A 41 -5.44 13.49 0.67
C SER A 41 -5.06 12.80 1.98
N LEU A 42 -4.55 13.59 2.93
CA LEU A 42 -4.38 13.16 4.32
C LEU A 42 -4.64 14.34 5.25
N ASP A 43 -5.74 14.27 5.94
CA ASP A 43 -6.12 15.23 6.98
C ASP A 43 -5.99 14.63 8.38
N ILE A 44 -5.75 15.49 9.35
CA ILE A 44 -5.78 15.18 10.77
C ILE A 44 -6.87 16.06 11.38
N VAL A 45 -8.00 15.44 11.68
CA VAL A 45 -9.23 16.13 12.10
C VAL A 45 -9.41 16.18 13.63
N GLY A 46 -8.54 15.46 14.36
CA GLY A 46 -8.61 15.45 15.82
C GLY A 46 -7.59 14.50 16.45
N LYS A 47 -7.73 14.32 17.76
CA LYS A 47 -6.93 13.39 18.55
C LYS A 47 -7.83 12.60 19.50
N ARG A 48 -7.65 11.27 19.56
CA ARG A 48 -8.34 10.38 20.51
C ARG A 48 -7.73 10.48 21.91
N GLY A 49 -8.49 10.10 22.92
CA GLY A 49 -8.04 10.06 24.31
C GLY A 49 -6.88 9.09 24.57
N ASP A 50 -6.70 8.07 23.73
CA ASP A 50 -5.55 7.12 23.76
C ASP A 50 -4.30 7.64 23.06
N GLY A 51 -4.35 8.88 22.54
CA GLY A 51 -3.22 9.55 21.88
C GLY A 51 -3.13 9.35 20.38
N TYR A 52 -3.95 8.50 19.76
CA TYR A 52 -4.03 8.38 18.29
C TYR A 52 -4.67 9.62 17.66
N HIS A 53 -4.21 9.96 16.45
CA HIS A 53 -4.83 11.01 15.66
C HIS A 53 -6.05 10.48 14.90
N LEU A 54 -7.11 11.27 14.87
CA LEU A 54 -8.24 11.02 13.99
C LEU A 54 -7.92 11.57 12.59
N LEU A 55 -8.08 10.71 11.60
CA LEU A 55 -7.72 10.97 10.22
C LEU A 55 -8.98 11.02 9.34
N GLU A 56 -8.88 11.80 8.27
CA GLU A 56 -9.75 11.68 7.12
C GLU A 56 -8.89 11.79 5.87
N MET A 57 -8.84 10.72 5.07
CA MET A 57 -7.90 10.63 3.94
C MET A 57 -8.49 9.85 2.78
N ILE A 58 -8.10 10.22 1.56
CA ILE A 58 -8.40 9.45 0.36
C ILE A 58 -7.15 8.67 -0.02
N MET A 59 -7.28 7.34 -0.01
CA MET A 59 -6.23 6.42 -0.43
C MET A 59 -6.51 5.88 -1.83
N GLN A 60 -5.44 5.61 -2.57
CA GLN A 60 -5.47 5.07 -3.92
C GLN A 60 -4.43 3.96 -4.10
N SER A 61 -4.90 2.79 -4.54
CA SER A 61 -4.02 1.68 -4.93
C SER A 61 -3.31 1.96 -6.24
N ILE A 62 -2.05 1.56 -6.35
CA ILE A 62 -1.21 1.76 -7.54
C ILE A 62 -0.60 0.43 -8.01
N ASP A 63 -0.30 0.31 -9.30
CA ASP A 63 0.30 -0.89 -9.91
C ASP A 63 1.82 -1.00 -9.65
N LEU A 64 2.20 -0.78 -8.38
CA LEU A 64 3.48 -1.15 -7.80
C LEU A 64 3.17 -2.17 -6.69
N TYR A 65 3.73 -3.37 -6.77
CA TYR A 65 3.32 -4.47 -5.90
C TYR A 65 4.47 -5.38 -5.50
N ASP A 66 4.35 -5.98 -4.32
CA ASP A 66 5.12 -7.14 -3.93
C ASP A 66 4.43 -8.42 -4.42
N GLU A 67 5.21 -9.45 -4.70
CA GLU A 67 4.67 -10.75 -5.09
C GLU A 67 4.82 -11.72 -3.93
N LEU A 68 3.71 -12.28 -3.46
CA LEU A 68 3.71 -13.30 -2.41
C LEU A 68 3.34 -14.64 -3.01
N ASN A 69 4.10 -15.65 -2.59
CA ASN A 69 3.82 -17.05 -2.89
C ASN A 69 3.65 -17.78 -1.56
N ILE A 70 2.46 -18.33 -1.33
CA ILE A 70 2.07 -18.92 -0.03
C ILE A 70 1.60 -20.35 -0.27
N GLU A 71 2.17 -21.27 0.50
CA GLU A 71 1.86 -22.70 0.44
C GLU A 71 1.65 -23.28 1.84
N LYS A 72 0.80 -24.30 1.94
CA LYS A 72 0.60 -25.05 3.19
C LYS A 72 1.86 -25.83 3.53
N GLN A 73 2.17 -25.90 4.83
CA GLN A 73 3.13 -26.84 5.38
C GLN A 73 2.58 -27.47 6.66
N SER A 74 3.22 -28.53 7.13
CA SER A 74 2.71 -29.34 8.25
C SER A 74 2.63 -28.58 9.56
N LYS A 75 3.63 -27.77 9.86
CA LYS A 75 3.77 -26.99 11.09
C LYS A 75 4.50 -25.67 10.80
N ASP A 76 4.46 -24.76 11.75
CA ASP A 76 5.19 -23.51 11.82
C ASP A 76 4.83 -22.50 10.69
N ILE A 77 5.31 -21.28 10.87
CA ILE A 77 5.25 -20.22 9.85
C ILE A 77 6.68 -19.95 9.45
N THR A 78 6.97 -20.04 8.15
CA THR A 78 8.27 -19.67 7.61
C THR A 78 8.15 -18.58 6.58
N ILE A 79 9.06 -17.60 6.63
CA ILE A 79 9.14 -16.52 5.64
C ILE A 79 10.50 -16.55 4.95
N LYS A 80 10.49 -16.34 3.63
CA LYS A 80 11.66 -16.00 2.83
C LYS A 80 11.40 -14.69 2.11
N CYS A 81 12.42 -13.84 2.05
CA CYS A 81 12.37 -12.57 1.32
C CYS A 81 13.64 -12.40 0.50
N ASP A 82 13.52 -11.85 -0.70
CA ASP A 82 14.66 -11.54 -1.59
C ASP A 82 15.48 -10.33 -1.11
N LYS A 83 15.00 -9.60 -0.08
CA LYS A 83 15.69 -8.46 0.52
C LYS A 83 16.21 -8.81 1.92
N PRO A 84 17.52 -8.86 2.15
CA PRO A 84 18.11 -9.30 3.41
C PRO A 84 17.81 -8.38 4.61
N TYR A 85 17.45 -7.13 4.34
CA TYR A 85 17.08 -6.15 5.39
C TYR A 85 15.61 -6.25 5.83
N VAL A 86 14.80 -7.09 5.18
CA VAL A 86 13.41 -7.36 5.60
C VAL A 86 13.41 -8.52 6.60
N PRO A 87 12.88 -8.34 7.82
CA PRO A 87 12.79 -9.43 8.78
C PRO A 87 12.02 -10.63 8.23
N THR A 88 12.46 -11.85 8.55
CA THR A 88 11.81 -13.11 8.17
C THR A 88 11.25 -13.88 9.38
N ASP A 89 11.11 -13.21 10.49
CA ASP A 89 10.60 -13.68 11.78
C ASP A 89 9.32 -12.93 12.19
N GLU A 90 8.93 -13.05 13.47
CA GLU A 90 7.74 -12.41 14.06
C GLU A 90 7.72 -10.88 13.99
N ARG A 91 8.80 -10.22 13.65
CA ARG A 91 8.83 -8.77 13.38
C ARG A 91 8.17 -8.41 12.06
N ASN A 92 8.04 -9.36 11.14
CA ASN A 92 7.41 -9.17 9.83
C ASN A 92 5.89 -9.19 9.95
N LEU A 93 5.20 -8.20 9.36
CA LEU A 93 3.73 -8.14 9.38
C LEU A 93 3.06 -9.30 8.65
N ALA A 94 3.69 -9.88 7.62
CA ALA A 94 3.20 -11.08 6.95
C ALA A 94 3.23 -12.31 7.88
N TYR A 95 4.27 -12.43 8.72
CA TYR A 95 4.34 -13.46 9.76
C TYR A 95 3.21 -13.28 10.78
N LYS A 96 3.08 -12.05 11.31
CA LYS A 96 2.02 -11.72 12.28
C LYS A 96 0.63 -11.99 11.72
N ALA A 97 0.40 -11.68 10.44
CA ALA A 97 -0.87 -11.94 9.77
C ALA A 97 -1.19 -13.43 9.71
N ALA A 98 -0.20 -14.25 9.33
CA ALA A 98 -0.36 -15.70 9.29
C ALA A 98 -0.62 -16.28 10.69
N ASN A 99 0.16 -15.86 11.69
CA ASN A 99 -0.01 -16.32 13.08
C ASN A 99 -1.40 -15.95 13.62
N LEU A 100 -1.81 -14.70 13.46
CA LEU A 100 -3.10 -14.21 13.92
C LEU A 100 -4.27 -14.92 13.22
N PHE A 101 -4.13 -15.27 11.94
CA PHE A 101 -5.12 -16.04 11.20
C PHE A 101 -5.22 -17.49 11.71
N ILE A 102 -4.07 -18.15 11.93
CA ILE A 102 -3.99 -19.52 12.48
C ILE A 102 -4.66 -19.57 13.85
N GLU A 103 -4.34 -18.64 14.75
CA GLU A 103 -4.93 -18.55 16.08
C GLU A 103 -6.44 -18.31 16.03
N ARG A 104 -6.90 -17.36 15.21
CA ARG A 104 -8.32 -16.98 15.09
C ARG A 104 -9.21 -18.12 14.62
N TYR A 105 -8.72 -18.91 13.66
CA TYR A 105 -9.48 -19.99 13.03
C TYR A 105 -9.05 -21.41 13.48
N LYS A 106 -8.18 -21.50 14.51
CA LYS A 106 -7.70 -22.75 15.10
C LYS A 106 -7.16 -23.75 14.06
N ILE A 107 -6.30 -23.26 13.16
CA ILE A 107 -5.75 -24.04 12.05
C ILE A 107 -4.59 -24.91 12.57
N ASN A 108 -4.67 -26.22 12.38
CA ASN A 108 -3.61 -27.18 12.76
C ASN A 108 -2.62 -27.41 11.59
N SER A 109 -2.10 -26.34 11.02
CA SER A 109 -1.17 -26.39 9.89
C SER A 109 -0.39 -25.09 9.81
N GLY A 110 0.84 -25.14 9.31
CA GLY A 110 1.64 -23.95 9.04
C GLY A 110 1.54 -23.47 7.61
N VAL A 111 2.30 -22.41 7.32
CA VAL A 111 2.45 -21.86 5.98
C VAL A 111 3.89 -21.44 5.71
N ASN A 112 4.32 -21.64 4.46
CA ASN A 112 5.56 -21.07 3.94
C ASN A 112 5.23 -19.88 3.03
N ILE A 113 5.79 -18.70 3.34
CA ILE A 113 5.53 -17.44 2.66
C ILE A 113 6.82 -16.97 1.99
N ASN A 114 6.82 -16.88 0.66
CA ASN A 114 7.93 -16.32 -0.09
C ASN A 114 7.52 -14.94 -0.61
N ILE A 115 8.29 -13.91 -0.26
CA ILE A 115 8.03 -12.51 -0.61
C ILE A 115 9.11 -12.04 -1.58
N LYS A 116 8.69 -11.56 -2.74
CA LYS A 116 9.52 -10.79 -3.66
C LYS A 116 9.17 -9.32 -3.50
N LYS A 117 10.08 -8.57 -2.89
CA LYS A 117 9.85 -7.20 -2.45
C LYS A 117 10.21 -6.19 -3.51
N ASN A 118 9.22 -5.49 -4.08
CA ASN A 118 9.40 -4.41 -5.04
C ASN A 118 9.00 -3.05 -4.45
N ILE A 119 8.08 -3.02 -3.47
CA ILE A 119 7.69 -1.80 -2.77
C ILE A 119 8.81 -1.39 -1.80
N PRO A 120 9.36 -0.17 -1.90
CA PRO A 120 10.39 0.31 -0.97
C PRO A 120 9.91 0.29 0.49
N VAL A 121 10.83 -0.10 1.39
CA VAL A 121 10.54 -0.17 2.84
C VAL A 121 10.58 1.22 3.47
N CYS A 122 9.76 1.47 4.49
CA CYS A 122 9.66 2.75 5.19
C CYS A 122 9.44 3.94 4.26
N ALA A 123 8.56 3.77 3.27
CA ALA A 123 8.37 4.68 2.14
C ALA A 123 7.04 5.46 2.15
N GLY A 124 6.13 5.22 3.10
CA GLY A 124 4.78 5.79 3.08
C GLY A 124 3.82 5.13 2.08
N LEU A 125 4.19 3.96 1.53
CA LEU A 125 3.48 3.22 0.49
C LEU A 125 2.75 1.97 1.00
N ALA A 126 2.69 1.77 2.32
CA ALA A 126 2.05 0.64 3.02
C ALA A 126 2.56 -0.77 2.65
N GLY A 127 3.84 -0.94 2.19
CA GLY A 127 4.34 -2.23 1.71
C GLY A 127 4.20 -3.40 2.69
N GLY A 128 4.47 -3.19 3.99
CA GLY A 128 4.27 -4.24 5.00
C GLY A 128 2.80 -4.53 5.28
N SER A 129 1.95 -3.50 5.28
CA SER A 129 0.50 -3.64 5.50
C SER A 129 -0.17 -4.37 4.35
N THR A 130 0.26 -4.11 3.12
CA THR A 130 -0.29 -4.80 1.95
C THR A 130 0.18 -6.26 1.87
N ASP A 131 1.42 -6.57 2.31
CA ASP A 131 1.88 -7.96 2.46
C ASP A 131 1.01 -8.71 3.48
N ALA A 132 0.72 -8.09 4.64
CA ALA A 132 -0.15 -8.68 5.66
C ALA A 132 -1.58 -8.91 5.14
N ALA A 133 -2.16 -7.93 4.44
CA ALA A 133 -3.48 -8.05 3.81
C ALA A 133 -3.51 -9.20 2.79
N ALA A 134 -2.46 -9.33 1.96
CA ALA A 134 -2.33 -10.40 0.99
C ALA A 134 -2.26 -11.78 1.66
N VAL A 135 -1.53 -11.90 2.78
CA VAL A 135 -1.48 -13.14 3.59
C VAL A 135 -2.87 -13.50 4.11
N LEU A 136 -3.60 -12.56 4.72
CA LEU A 136 -4.95 -12.82 5.24
C LEU A 136 -5.89 -13.31 4.14
N LYS A 137 -5.90 -12.65 2.98
CA LYS A 137 -6.72 -13.03 1.81
C LYS A 137 -6.37 -14.41 1.27
N VAL A 138 -5.08 -14.70 1.12
CA VAL A 138 -4.63 -16.01 0.62
C VAL A 138 -4.97 -17.11 1.61
N MET A 139 -4.70 -16.92 2.90
CA MET A 139 -5.00 -17.92 3.93
C MET A 139 -6.50 -18.21 4.01
N ASN A 140 -7.35 -17.19 3.89
CA ASN A 140 -8.80 -17.35 3.84
C ASN A 140 -9.22 -18.36 2.73
N LYS A 141 -8.62 -18.25 1.54
CA LYS A 141 -8.87 -19.17 0.42
C LYS A 141 -8.15 -20.51 0.58
N LEU A 142 -6.89 -20.48 1.02
CA LEU A 142 -6.04 -21.65 1.14
C LEU A 142 -6.60 -22.67 2.15
N PHE A 143 -7.24 -22.16 3.22
CA PHE A 143 -7.87 -22.98 4.26
C PHE A 143 -9.40 -23.08 4.13
N SER A 144 -9.99 -22.45 3.09
CA SER A 144 -11.44 -22.47 2.81
C SER A 144 -12.28 -21.99 4.01
N ILE A 145 -11.83 -20.94 4.68
CA ILE A 145 -12.51 -20.36 5.86
C ILE A 145 -13.77 -19.61 5.43
N ASN A 146 -13.73 -18.94 4.24
CA ASN A 146 -14.80 -18.10 3.70
C ASN A 146 -15.20 -16.92 4.60
N ALA A 147 -14.22 -16.37 5.35
CA ALA A 147 -14.39 -15.13 6.08
C ALA A 147 -14.71 -13.97 5.13
N SER A 148 -15.58 -13.05 5.55
CA SER A 148 -15.90 -11.85 4.79
C SER A 148 -14.73 -10.86 4.75
N ASP A 149 -14.79 -9.87 3.85
CA ASP A 149 -13.79 -8.79 3.83
C ASP A 149 -13.79 -8.02 5.16
N GLU A 150 -14.97 -7.81 5.76
CA GLU A 150 -15.15 -7.11 7.04
C GLU A 150 -14.46 -7.87 8.19
N GLU A 151 -14.63 -9.19 8.26
CA GLU A 151 -13.94 -10.03 9.26
C GLU A 151 -12.41 -10.00 9.07
N LEU A 152 -11.93 -10.02 7.81
CA LEU A 152 -10.51 -9.89 7.52
C LEU A 152 -9.98 -8.48 7.85
N MET A 153 -10.78 -7.41 7.65
CA MET A 153 -10.43 -6.04 8.01
C MET A 153 -10.31 -5.87 9.52
N GLU A 154 -11.24 -6.42 10.32
CA GLU A 154 -11.14 -6.44 11.78
C GLU A 154 -9.87 -7.15 12.26
N LEU A 155 -9.54 -8.28 11.65
CA LEU A 155 -8.33 -9.02 11.95
C LEU A 155 -7.09 -8.20 11.55
N GLY A 156 -7.15 -7.58 10.38
CA GLY A 156 -6.09 -6.73 9.81
C GLY A 156 -5.80 -5.49 10.65
N LEU A 157 -6.82 -4.87 11.25
CA LEU A 157 -6.66 -3.70 12.12
C LEU A 157 -5.72 -3.98 13.32
N LYS A 158 -5.73 -5.20 13.85
CA LYS A 158 -4.81 -5.62 14.94
C LYS A 158 -3.34 -5.62 14.51
N LEU A 159 -3.07 -5.65 13.20
CA LEU A 159 -1.73 -5.64 12.61
C LEU A 159 -1.26 -4.23 12.26
N GLY A 160 -2.20 -3.35 11.87
CA GLY A 160 -1.91 -1.96 11.54
C GLY A 160 -3.08 -1.26 10.84
N ALA A 161 -3.14 0.05 11.00
CA ALA A 161 -4.25 0.90 10.54
C ALA A 161 -4.44 0.91 9.01
N ASP A 162 -3.37 0.70 8.22
CA ASP A 162 -3.45 0.64 6.75
C ASP A 162 -3.93 -0.74 6.23
N VAL A 163 -3.92 -1.81 7.07
CA VAL A 163 -4.25 -3.18 6.63
C VAL A 163 -5.71 -3.31 6.17
N PRO A 164 -6.71 -2.74 6.87
CA PRO A 164 -8.11 -2.76 6.41
C PRO A 164 -8.26 -2.19 5.00
N TYR A 165 -7.66 -1.01 4.73
CA TYR A 165 -7.65 -0.46 3.38
C TYR A 165 -6.95 -1.38 2.36
N CYS A 166 -5.80 -1.98 2.71
CA CYS A 166 -5.07 -2.90 1.82
C CYS A 166 -5.88 -4.18 1.52
N ILE A 167 -6.79 -4.57 2.39
CA ILE A 167 -7.75 -5.65 2.11
C ILE A 167 -8.78 -5.21 1.06
N LYS A 168 -9.34 -4.02 1.18
CA LYS A 168 -10.36 -3.50 0.26
C LYS A 168 -9.75 -3.04 -1.07
N GLY A 169 -8.69 -2.24 -1.00
CA GLY A 169 -7.99 -1.69 -2.17
C GLY A 169 -8.78 -0.62 -2.94
N GLY A 170 -8.28 -0.26 -4.12
CA GLY A 170 -8.89 0.69 -5.04
C GLY A 170 -8.78 2.15 -4.58
N THR A 171 -9.83 2.93 -4.81
CA THR A 171 -10.00 4.31 -4.33
C THR A 171 -10.94 4.30 -3.14
N ALA A 172 -10.53 4.82 -1.99
CA ALA A 172 -11.39 4.82 -0.79
C ALA A 172 -11.16 6.05 0.09
N LEU A 173 -12.25 6.51 0.73
CA LEU A 173 -12.22 7.43 1.85
C LEU A 173 -11.99 6.60 3.12
N CYS A 174 -10.95 6.95 3.88
CA CYS A 174 -10.59 6.28 5.12
C CYS A 174 -10.69 7.27 6.28
N LYS A 175 -11.40 6.88 7.34
CA LYS A 175 -11.62 7.67 8.57
C LYS A 175 -11.14 6.93 9.81
N GLY A 176 -11.39 7.50 11.00
CA GLY A 176 -10.90 6.93 12.26
C GLY A 176 -9.39 7.09 12.38
N ILE A 177 -8.65 6.01 12.65
CA ILE A 177 -7.19 5.95 12.55
C ILE A 177 -6.73 5.45 11.15
N GLY A 178 -7.68 5.22 10.23
CA GLY A 178 -7.52 4.72 8.86
C GLY A 178 -8.31 3.44 8.57
N GLU A 179 -9.03 2.90 9.57
CA GLU A 179 -9.73 1.62 9.54
C GLU A 179 -11.14 1.68 8.95
N GLU A 180 -11.81 2.84 9.03
CA GLU A 180 -13.15 3.03 8.47
C GLU A 180 -13.05 3.29 6.97
N VAL A 181 -13.14 2.22 6.17
CA VAL A 181 -12.89 2.26 4.73
C VAL A 181 -14.19 2.32 3.95
N THR A 182 -14.46 3.45 3.31
CA THR A 182 -15.60 3.65 2.40
C THR A 182 -15.09 3.67 0.96
N PRO A 183 -15.42 2.67 0.12
CA PRO A 183 -15.05 2.66 -1.29
C PRO A 183 -15.63 3.88 -2.02
N LEU A 184 -14.83 4.46 -2.91
CA LEU A 184 -15.22 5.53 -3.83
C LEU A 184 -15.26 5.00 -5.26
N ARG A 185 -15.72 5.84 -6.21
CA ARG A 185 -15.59 5.54 -7.63
C ARG A 185 -14.13 5.31 -8.00
N ASN A 186 -13.86 4.30 -8.81
CA ASN A 186 -12.51 3.93 -9.22
C ASN A 186 -11.83 5.06 -10.02
N PHE A 187 -10.72 5.55 -9.50
CA PHE A 187 -9.86 6.54 -10.16
C PHE A 187 -8.65 5.85 -10.81
N LYS A 188 -8.94 5.02 -11.83
CA LYS A 188 -7.99 4.11 -12.49
C LYS A 188 -7.22 4.78 -13.63
N ASP A 189 -6.12 4.10 -14.02
CA ASP A 189 -5.30 4.38 -15.20
C ASP A 189 -4.63 5.76 -15.20
N LYS A 190 -4.58 6.45 -14.06
CA LYS A 190 -3.85 7.71 -13.94
C LYS A 190 -2.35 7.43 -13.83
N ILE A 191 -1.56 8.11 -14.63
CA ILE A 191 -0.11 7.93 -14.69
C ILE A 191 0.55 8.60 -13.50
N LEU A 192 1.43 7.85 -12.78
CA LEU A 192 2.23 8.38 -11.69
C LEU A 192 3.72 8.11 -11.90
N VAL A 193 4.53 9.05 -11.44
CA VAL A 193 5.94 8.82 -11.16
C VAL A 193 6.14 8.94 -9.66
N LEU A 194 6.85 7.98 -9.06
CA LEU A 194 7.20 7.97 -7.64
C LEU A 194 8.70 8.11 -7.49
N VAL A 195 9.14 8.90 -6.51
CA VAL A 195 10.55 9.05 -6.14
C VAL A 195 10.69 8.83 -4.65
N LYS A 196 11.47 7.82 -4.24
CA LYS A 196 11.80 7.58 -2.84
C LYS A 196 13.29 7.84 -2.62
N PRO A 197 13.67 8.88 -1.84
CA PRO A 197 15.07 9.15 -1.53
C PRO A 197 15.68 8.03 -0.63
N PRO A 198 17.04 7.95 -0.51
CA PRO A 198 17.72 6.82 0.13
C PRO A 198 17.67 6.85 1.67
N PHE A 199 16.53 7.26 2.26
CA PHE A 199 16.28 7.20 3.70
C PHE A 199 14.82 6.82 3.96
N GLY A 200 14.55 6.37 5.19
CA GLY A 200 13.19 6.09 5.68
C GLY A 200 12.73 7.19 6.64
N VAL A 201 11.41 7.32 6.81
CA VAL A 201 10.78 8.20 7.80
C VAL A 201 9.93 7.38 8.75
N SER A 202 10.11 7.62 10.05
CA SER A 202 9.30 6.96 11.08
C SER A 202 7.93 7.63 11.17
N THR A 203 6.88 6.91 10.82
CA THR A 203 5.49 7.37 10.94
C THR A 203 5.18 7.84 12.35
N LYS A 204 5.58 7.07 13.38
CA LYS A 204 5.42 7.44 14.79
C LYS A 204 6.03 8.80 15.10
N SER A 205 7.27 9.04 14.66
CA SER A 205 7.98 10.32 14.90
C SER A 205 7.30 11.50 14.21
N VAL A 206 6.72 11.29 13.01
CA VAL A 206 6.01 12.36 12.28
C VAL A 206 4.74 12.75 13.02
N TYR A 207 3.91 11.76 13.41
CA TYR A 207 2.67 12.03 14.18
C TYR A 207 2.96 12.65 15.55
N GLN A 208 4.02 12.23 16.24
CA GLN A 208 4.43 12.84 17.53
C GLN A 208 4.90 14.28 17.39
N SER A 209 5.43 14.65 16.22
CA SER A 209 5.91 16.01 15.93
C SER A 209 4.83 16.90 15.28
N PHE A 210 3.66 16.35 14.99
CA PHE A 210 2.56 17.08 14.37
C PHE A 210 1.83 17.95 15.41
N ASP A 211 1.52 19.17 15.03
CA ASP A 211 0.83 20.15 15.86
C ASP A 211 -0.39 20.70 15.11
N LEU A 212 -1.56 20.26 15.52
CA LEU A 212 -2.83 20.62 14.90
C LEU A 212 -3.10 22.13 14.96
N SER A 213 -2.64 22.82 16.02
CA SER A 213 -2.82 24.26 16.18
C SER A 213 -2.11 25.10 15.11
N LYS A 214 -1.12 24.53 14.43
CA LYS A 214 -0.35 25.15 13.35
C LYS A 214 -0.90 24.89 11.95
N VAL A 215 -2.01 24.17 11.84
CA VAL A 215 -2.66 23.89 10.56
C VAL A 215 -3.43 25.13 10.11
N LYS A 216 -3.04 25.69 8.95
CA LYS A 216 -3.70 26.88 8.37
C LYS A 216 -4.92 26.54 7.54
N SER A 217 -4.93 25.37 6.90
CA SER A 217 -6.03 24.91 6.04
C SER A 217 -6.01 23.40 5.92
N HIS A 218 -7.18 22.80 5.90
CA HIS A 218 -7.41 21.37 5.73
C HIS A 218 -7.61 21.00 4.25
N PRO A 219 -7.38 19.73 3.82
CA PRO A 219 -7.86 19.26 2.53
C PRO A 219 -9.39 19.33 2.46
N ASN A 220 -9.92 19.57 1.27
CA ASN A 220 -11.36 19.49 1.04
C ASN A 220 -11.67 18.16 0.34
N ASN A 221 -12.02 17.15 1.12
CA ASN A 221 -12.31 15.82 0.61
C ASN A 221 -13.59 15.77 -0.23
N GLU A 222 -14.57 16.64 -0.01
CA GLU A 222 -15.79 16.70 -0.84
C GLU A 222 -15.46 17.12 -2.28
N ILE A 223 -14.61 18.15 -2.45
CA ILE A 223 -14.13 18.57 -3.77
C ILE A 223 -13.34 17.44 -4.45
N LEU A 224 -12.49 16.75 -3.68
CA LEU A 224 -11.69 15.64 -4.20
C LEU A 224 -12.57 14.45 -4.61
N ILE A 225 -13.55 14.06 -3.82
CA ILE A 225 -14.50 12.98 -4.14
C ILE A 225 -15.26 13.32 -5.42
N LYS A 226 -15.80 14.54 -5.51
CA LYS A 226 -16.48 14.99 -6.74
C LYS A 226 -15.55 14.97 -7.96
N ALA A 227 -14.31 15.40 -7.82
CA ALA A 227 -13.32 15.37 -8.91
C ALA A 227 -12.96 13.92 -9.33
N ILE A 228 -12.92 12.98 -8.37
CA ILE A 228 -12.75 11.54 -8.61
C ILE A 228 -13.96 10.98 -9.36
N ASP A 229 -15.19 11.33 -8.94
CA ASP A 229 -16.43 10.92 -9.58
C ASP A 229 -16.53 11.45 -11.03
N ASP A 230 -16.06 12.69 -11.25
CA ASP A 230 -15.97 13.31 -12.59
C ASP A 230 -14.79 12.77 -13.40
N ASN A 231 -13.91 11.94 -12.81
CA ASN A 231 -12.67 11.43 -13.39
C ASN A 231 -11.68 12.52 -13.84
N ASP A 232 -11.76 13.69 -13.19
CA ASP A 232 -11.00 14.91 -13.51
C ASP A 232 -9.63 14.92 -12.78
N LEU A 233 -8.58 14.45 -13.49
CA LEU A 233 -7.22 14.40 -12.99
C LEU A 233 -6.69 15.78 -12.57
N ILE A 234 -6.99 16.81 -13.34
CA ILE A 234 -6.45 18.16 -13.09
C ILE A 234 -7.04 18.74 -11.82
N LYS A 235 -8.37 18.57 -11.63
CA LYS A 235 -9.05 19.02 -10.42
C LYS A 235 -8.60 18.23 -9.18
N VAL A 236 -8.41 16.91 -9.30
CA VAL A 236 -7.79 16.10 -8.23
C VAL A 236 -6.40 16.64 -7.91
N SER A 237 -5.53 16.80 -8.91
CA SER A 237 -4.15 17.27 -8.75
C SER A 237 -4.03 18.62 -8.05
N ASN A 238 -4.94 19.56 -8.36
CA ASN A 238 -4.96 20.89 -7.77
C ASN A 238 -5.47 20.94 -6.34
N ASN A 239 -6.20 19.90 -5.88
CA ASN A 239 -6.80 19.83 -4.55
C ASN A 239 -6.12 18.81 -3.61
N MET A 240 -5.12 18.07 -4.09
CA MET A 240 -4.34 17.15 -3.25
C MET A 240 -3.67 17.90 -2.10
N LYS A 241 -3.78 17.34 -0.89
CA LYS A 241 -3.12 17.90 0.29
C LYS A 241 -2.84 16.84 1.33
N ASN A 242 -1.63 16.88 1.90
CA ASN A 242 -1.20 16.01 2.97
C ASN A 242 -0.64 16.83 4.13
N LEU A 243 -1.32 16.85 5.28
CA LEU A 243 -0.92 17.64 6.44
C LEU A 243 0.38 17.19 7.08
N LEU A 244 0.80 15.93 6.88
CA LEU A 244 2.08 15.44 7.38
C LEU A 244 3.27 16.06 6.63
N GLU A 245 3.05 16.66 5.44
CA GLU A 245 4.08 17.45 4.76
C GLU A 245 4.57 18.63 5.65
N ASN A 246 3.70 19.19 6.48
CA ASN A 246 4.07 20.26 7.43
C ASN A 246 5.19 19.87 8.41
N VAL A 247 5.33 18.57 8.68
CA VAL A 247 6.39 18.04 9.53
C VAL A 247 7.58 17.54 8.71
N THR A 248 7.30 16.64 7.77
CA THR A 248 8.35 15.88 7.09
C THR A 248 9.18 16.76 6.15
N LEU A 249 8.56 17.71 5.41
CA LEU A 249 9.30 18.60 4.50
C LEU A 249 10.20 19.57 5.26
N ARG A 250 9.81 19.98 6.47
CA ARG A 250 10.68 20.84 7.31
C ARG A 250 11.96 20.12 7.75
N LYS A 251 11.85 18.81 8.07
CA LYS A 251 12.97 17.98 8.50
C LYS A 251 13.84 17.54 7.32
N HIS A 252 13.25 17.36 6.14
CA HIS A 252 13.90 16.76 4.97
C HIS A 252 13.71 17.64 3.73
N LYS A 253 14.46 18.75 3.63
CA LYS A 253 14.35 19.72 2.54
C LYS A 253 14.54 19.14 1.13
N VAL A 254 15.27 18.02 1.00
CA VAL A 254 15.45 17.30 -0.26
C VAL A 254 14.10 16.91 -0.91
N LEU A 255 13.06 16.68 -0.10
CA LEU A 255 11.72 16.37 -0.60
C LEU A 255 11.08 17.56 -1.31
N ILE A 256 11.39 18.78 -0.86
CA ILE A 256 10.95 20.02 -1.53
C ILE A 256 11.57 20.09 -2.93
N ASN A 257 12.90 19.85 -3.04
CA ASN A 257 13.59 19.85 -4.33
C ASN A 257 13.04 18.77 -5.27
N ILE A 258 12.71 17.57 -4.74
CA ILE A 258 12.07 16.52 -5.53
C ILE A 258 10.71 17.01 -6.07
N LYS A 259 9.89 17.64 -5.23
CA LYS A 259 8.57 18.18 -5.63
C LYS A 259 8.72 19.24 -6.73
N GLU A 260 9.67 20.16 -6.59
CA GLU A 260 9.97 21.22 -7.55
C GLU A 260 10.49 20.65 -8.88
N ASP A 261 11.42 19.70 -8.82
CA ASP A 261 11.94 19.01 -10.00
C ASP A 261 10.80 18.33 -10.79
N MET A 262 9.94 17.54 -10.10
CA MET A 262 8.83 16.85 -10.75
C MET A 262 7.81 17.82 -11.34
N LYS A 263 7.51 18.93 -10.64
CA LYS A 263 6.62 19.98 -11.13
C LYS A 263 7.16 20.66 -12.37
N SER A 264 8.47 21.01 -12.39
CA SER A 264 9.14 21.60 -13.54
C SER A 264 9.17 20.69 -14.78
N LEU A 265 8.98 19.39 -14.58
CA LEU A 265 8.93 18.36 -15.63
C LEU A 265 7.51 18.07 -16.13
N GLY A 266 6.54 18.90 -15.76
CA GLY A 266 5.18 18.87 -16.29
C GLY A 266 4.21 17.98 -15.51
N ALA A 267 4.50 17.68 -14.24
CA ALA A 267 3.53 17.04 -13.37
C ALA A 267 2.30 17.92 -13.16
N THR A 268 1.10 17.34 -13.21
CA THR A 268 -0.18 18.02 -12.94
C THR A 268 -0.40 18.27 -11.45
N GLY A 269 0.12 17.39 -10.60
CA GLY A 269 0.09 17.52 -9.14
C GLY A 269 1.21 16.71 -8.51
N VAL A 270 1.81 17.23 -7.42
CA VAL A 270 2.93 16.58 -6.73
C VAL A 270 2.70 16.60 -5.22
N MET A 271 2.81 15.44 -4.57
CA MET A 271 2.61 15.32 -3.13
C MET A 271 3.46 14.19 -2.52
N MET A 272 3.70 14.27 -1.21
CA MET A 272 4.29 13.21 -0.43
C MET A 272 3.22 12.18 -0.03
N SER A 273 3.51 10.88 -0.14
CA SER A 273 2.62 9.81 0.29
C SER A 273 2.75 9.50 1.78
N GLY A 274 1.64 9.51 2.52
CA GLY A 274 1.61 9.21 3.96
C GLY A 274 2.56 10.09 4.75
N SER A 275 3.32 9.49 5.66
CA SER A 275 4.39 10.17 6.43
C SER A 275 5.67 10.40 5.60
N GLY A 276 5.71 9.94 4.37
CA GLY A 276 6.85 10.01 3.47
C GLY A 276 7.85 8.84 3.65
N PRO A 277 9.05 8.92 3.07
CA PRO A 277 9.57 10.05 2.29
C PRO A 277 9.22 10.00 0.79
N THR A 278 8.41 9.04 0.32
CA THR A 278 8.09 8.96 -1.11
C THR A 278 7.30 10.19 -1.54
N VAL A 279 7.76 10.86 -2.59
CA VAL A 279 7.03 11.86 -3.34
C VAL A 279 6.47 11.21 -4.59
N PHE A 280 5.21 11.44 -4.88
CA PHE A 280 4.58 11.02 -6.12
C PHE A 280 4.03 12.21 -6.90
N ALA A 281 3.95 12.05 -8.20
CA ALA A 281 3.38 13.05 -9.08
C ALA A 281 2.47 12.41 -10.12
N PHE A 282 1.33 13.05 -10.38
CA PHE A 282 0.44 12.71 -11.48
C PHE A 282 0.87 13.37 -12.77
N PHE A 283 0.60 12.68 -13.87
CA PHE A 283 0.84 13.18 -15.23
C PHE A 283 -0.38 12.90 -16.12
N ASP A 284 -0.69 13.86 -16.98
CA ASP A 284 -1.71 13.75 -18.02
C ASP A 284 -1.19 13.10 -19.32
N ASP A 285 0.13 13.00 -19.44
CA ASP A 285 0.82 12.54 -20.63
C ASP A 285 1.98 11.59 -20.29
N MET A 286 2.09 10.47 -21.01
CA MET A 286 3.10 9.44 -20.76
C MET A 286 4.50 9.90 -21.12
N LEU A 287 4.68 10.75 -22.13
CA LEU A 287 6.01 11.24 -22.52
C LEU A 287 6.58 12.18 -21.46
N LYS A 288 5.72 13.03 -20.86
CA LYS A 288 6.12 13.88 -19.72
C LYS A 288 6.52 13.01 -18.52
N ALA A 289 5.72 11.98 -18.22
CA ALA A 289 6.01 11.03 -17.13
C ALA A 289 7.33 10.28 -17.37
N GLN A 290 7.56 9.79 -18.58
CA GLN A 290 8.80 9.12 -18.97
C GLN A 290 10.02 10.03 -18.81
N LYS A 291 9.94 11.27 -19.30
CA LYS A 291 11.00 12.28 -19.15
C LYS A 291 11.30 12.57 -17.68
N CYS A 292 10.25 12.68 -16.87
CA CYS A 292 10.40 12.84 -15.42
C CYS A 292 11.10 11.62 -14.79
N PHE A 293 10.63 10.42 -15.08
CA PHE A 293 11.23 9.18 -14.61
C PHE A 293 12.72 9.09 -14.93
N GLU A 294 13.10 9.31 -16.19
CA GLU A 294 14.50 9.24 -16.64
C GLU A 294 15.40 10.27 -15.93
N LYS A 295 14.89 11.51 -15.77
CA LYS A 295 15.64 12.56 -15.10
C LYS A 295 15.80 12.29 -13.60
N MET A 296 14.74 11.80 -12.92
CA MET A 296 14.79 11.46 -11.50
C MET A 296 15.64 10.20 -11.26
N LYS A 297 15.62 9.23 -12.18
CA LYS A 297 16.41 7.99 -12.08
C LYS A 297 17.91 8.24 -12.11
N LYS A 298 18.38 9.35 -12.69
CA LYS A 298 19.79 9.79 -12.63
C LYS A 298 20.21 10.26 -11.24
N LYS A 299 19.25 10.68 -10.39
CA LYS A 299 19.50 11.21 -9.04
C LYS A 299 19.15 10.23 -7.92
N TYR A 300 18.20 9.32 -8.16
CA TYR A 300 17.63 8.43 -7.14
C TYR A 300 17.52 6.99 -7.65
N ASN A 301 17.81 6.02 -6.77
CA ASN A 301 17.72 4.60 -7.12
C ASN A 301 16.26 4.09 -7.18
N ASP A 302 15.43 4.52 -6.22
CA ASP A 302 14.05 4.11 -6.08
C ASP A 302 13.14 5.11 -6.81
N VAL A 303 13.04 4.98 -8.12
CA VAL A 303 12.12 5.74 -8.98
C VAL A 303 11.27 4.76 -9.77
N PHE A 304 9.97 4.99 -9.79
CA PHE A 304 9.00 4.11 -10.46
C PHE A 304 8.06 4.93 -11.32
N ILE A 305 7.67 4.38 -12.47
CA ILE A 305 6.53 4.83 -13.26
C ILE A 305 5.44 3.77 -13.16
N THR A 306 4.23 4.19 -12.82
CA THR A 306 3.12 3.29 -12.54
C THR A 306 1.78 3.94 -12.85
N ARG A 307 0.68 3.26 -12.55
CA ARG A 307 -0.70 3.76 -12.71
C ARG A 307 -1.54 3.47 -11.48
N THR A 308 -2.61 4.24 -11.31
CA THR A 308 -3.69 3.89 -10.38
C THR A 308 -4.48 2.68 -10.89
N ILE A 309 -4.95 1.83 -9.96
CA ILE A 309 -5.73 0.61 -10.25
C ILE A 309 -7.05 0.59 -9.49
#